data_02275ba9e641a5aae2c5c1eb11da2b13
#
_entry.id   02275ba9e641a5aae2c5c1eb11da2b13
#
_cell.length_a   1.000
_cell.length_b   1.000
_cell.length_c   1.000
_cell.angle_alpha   90.00
_cell.angle_beta   90.00
_cell.angle_gamma   90.00
#
_symmetry.space_group_name_H-M   'P 1'
#
loop_
_entity.id
_entity.type
_entity.pdbx_description
1 polymer ?
#
loop_
_entity_poly.entity_id
_entity_poly.type
_entity_poly.pdbx_seq_one_letter_code
_entity_poly.pdbx_strand_id
1 'polypeptide(L)'
;MTELKYIRNFSIVAHIDHGKSTLADRLIQLTGTVAERDMKEQLLDAMDIERERGITIKANTVRIEYPAKDGHTYVLNLIDTPGHVDFAYEVSRSMRAVEGSLLVVDATQGVEAQTLANVYQAIDANHEIVPVLNKIDLPAADVDRVAEQIEDVIGIDATDAVQISAKTGQGIPEVLEAIVTRLPPPHEGDRDAPLKAMLVDSKYDPYLGVVVIVRIIDGVLKKGQRIRMMKTGGLYEVDRVGIYRPAMTDVAELGPGEIGFLTASIKQVRDTRVGDTITTEKKGCETALPGFKPSIPVVFCGLFPVDSSEFEDLRDAIEKLALNDASFSYEMETSAALGFGFRCGFLGLLHLEVIRDRIEREYDIDLITTAPSVVYNVFMKDGECRELHNPADMPDMTLVDHIEEPRIKATIMVPDEFLGDVLKLCQDRRGIQLDLTYAGTRAMVVYDLPLNEVVFDFYDRLKSVTRGYASFDYQLVGYREDNLVKMQILVNDEPVDALSTMVHRDRAEGRGRAMVEKLKELIPRHMFKIPIQAAVGGRVVARETLSAMRKDVTAKCYGGDATRKRKLLDKQKAGKKKMRQFGKVEIPQQAFINALKMDD
;
A
#
# COMPACT_ATOMS: atom_id res chain seq x y z
N MET A 1 33.48 -3.56 20.27
CA MET A 1 32.17 -4.17 20.50
C MET A 1 31.42 -3.40 21.55
N THR A 2 30.18 -3.10 21.31
CA THR A 2 29.35 -2.33 22.25
C THR A 2 28.68 -3.31 23.21
N GLU A 3 28.74 -3.07 24.52
CA GLU A 3 27.97 -3.82 25.50
C GLU A 3 26.47 -3.58 25.29
N LEU A 4 25.64 -4.61 25.50
CA LEU A 4 24.17 -4.54 25.29
C LEU A 4 23.51 -3.32 25.94
N LYS A 5 23.95 -2.95 27.14
CA LYS A 5 23.41 -1.79 27.87
C LYS A 5 23.57 -0.45 27.13
N TYR A 6 24.50 -0.36 26.19
CA TYR A 6 24.76 0.83 25.38
C TYR A 6 24.17 0.72 23.96
N ILE A 7 23.31 -0.27 23.68
CA ILE A 7 22.57 -0.37 22.43
C ILE A 7 21.14 0.13 22.64
N ARG A 8 20.60 0.87 21.66
CA ARG A 8 19.21 1.27 21.60
C ARG A 8 18.69 0.98 20.21
N ASN A 9 17.72 0.09 20.11
CA ASN A 9 17.01 -0.18 18.86
C ASN A 9 15.65 0.49 18.93
N PHE A 10 15.33 1.33 17.96
CA PHE A 10 14.09 2.09 17.99
C PHE A 10 13.57 2.37 16.58
N SER A 11 12.29 2.67 16.50
CA SER A 11 11.61 3.12 15.30
C SER A 11 11.01 4.52 15.51
N ILE A 12 10.65 5.19 14.42
CA ILE A 12 9.90 6.45 14.46
C ILE A 12 8.49 6.18 13.96
N VAL A 13 7.53 6.45 14.81
CA VAL A 13 6.08 6.34 14.54
C VAL A 13 5.53 7.75 14.34
N ALA A 14 4.90 8.00 13.21
CA ALA A 14 4.31 9.29 12.90
C ALA A 14 3.20 9.15 11.86
N HIS A 15 2.29 10.12 11.84
CA HIS A 15 1.41 10.33 10.69
C HIS A 15 2.20 10.91 9.51
N ILE A 16 1.64 10.81 8.31
CA ILE A 16 2.18 11.46 7.11
C ILE A 16 2.31 12.96 7.39
N ASP A 17 3.38 13.58 6.92
CA ASP A 17 3.71 15.00 7.11
C ASP A 17 3.94 15.48 8.55
N HIS A 18 3.97 14.62 9.56
CA HIS A 18 4.35 15.00 10.94
C HIS A 18 5.85 15.21 11.11
N GLY A 19 6.66 14.95 10.07
CA GLY A 19 8.09 15.25 10.04
C GLY A 19 9.00 14.09 10.45
N LYS A 20 8.55 12.84 10.27
CA LYS A 20 9.31 11.61 10.54
C LYS A 20 10.67 11.58 9.83
N SER A 21 10.70 11.68 8.50
CA SER A 21 11.94 11.62 7.70
C SER A 21 12.84 12.82 8.00
N THR A 22 12.27 14.01 8.25
CA THR A 22 13.04 15.19 8.66
C THR A 22 13.72 14.99 10.02
N LEU A 23 13.04 14.35 10.98
CA LEU A 23 13.65 14.02 12.27
C LEU A 23 14.78 13.00 12.10
N ALA A 24 14.56 11.95 11.31
CA ALA A 24 15.60 10.95 11.02
C ALA A 24 16.86 11.61 10.42
N ASP A 25 16.69 12.50 9.43
CA ASP A 25 17.80 13.27 8.84
C ASP A 25 18.55 14.11 9.88
N ARG A 26 17.83 14.76 10.81
CA ARG A 26 18.47 15.56 11.89
C ARG A 26 19.25 14.71 12.88
N LEU A 27 18.74 13.53 13.25
CA LEU A 27 19.47 12.60 14.11
C LEU A 27 20.78 12.15 13.45
N ILE A 28 20.75 11.82 12.16
CA ILE A 28 21.91 11.42 11.36
C ILE A 28 22.92 12.58 11.23
N GLN A 29 22.42 13.78 10.95
CA GLN A 29 23.24 14.99 10.79
C GLN A 29 23.94 15.39 12.07
N LEU A 30 23.20 15.50 13.18
CA LEU A 30 23.76 15.98 14.46
C LEU A 30 24.82 15.04 15.04
N THR A 31 24.67 13.74 14.78
CA THR A 31 25.63 12.72 15.24
C THR A 31 26.86 12.60 14.32
N GLY A 32 26.88 13.32 13.19
CA GLY A 32 27.99 13.25 12.25
C GLY A 32 28.12 11.88 11.55
N THR A 33 27.06 11.08 11.56
CA THR A 33 27.03 9.74 10.90
C THR A 33 27.29 9.86 9.41
N VAL A 34 26.84 10.97 8.80
CA VAL A 34 27.10 11.37 7.41
C VAL A 34 27.77 12.75 7.41
N ALA A 35 28.76 12.94 6.54
CA ALA A 35 29.41 14.22 6.40
C ALA A 35 28.43 15.28 5.87
N GLU A 36 28.50 16.52 6.36
CA GLU A 36 27.57 17.59 6.04
C GLU A 36 27.42 17.82 4.51
N ARG A 37 28.50 17.70 3.75
CA ARG A 37 28.50 17.81 2.29
C ARG A 37 27.75 16.70 1.56
N ASP A 38 27.55 15.55 2.21
CA ASP A 38 26.92 14.34 1.63
C ASP A 38 25.46 14.20 2.12
N MET A 39 25.01 15.09 3.01
CA MET A 39 23.62 15.14 3.48
C MET A 39 22.68 15.56 2.33
N LYS A 40 21.57 14.84 2.22
CA LYS A 40 20.45 15.14 1.32
C LYS A 40 19.18 15.13 2.13
N GLU A 41 18.17 15.83 1.67
CA GLU A 41 16.83 15.75 2.26
C GLU A 41 16.26 14.34 2.03
N GLN A 42 15.60 13.81 3.04
CA GLN A 42 15.01 12.45 3.05
C GLN A 42 16.05 11.38 2.69
N LEU A 43 17.18 11.43 3.40
CA LEU A 43 18.36 10.58 3.13
C LEU A 43 18.04 9.07 3.17
N LEU A 44 17.12 8.65 4.03
CA LEU A 44 16.69 7.25 4.17
C LEU A 44 15.67 6.84 3.13
N ASP A 45 14.94 7.78 2.52
CA ASP A 45 13.98 7.50 1.46
C ASP A 45 14.74 7.24 0.14
N ALA A 46 14.99 5.97 -0.15
CA ALA A 46 15.88 5.54 -1.24
C ALA A 46 15.24 5.65 -2.64
N MET A 47 13.91 5.56 -2.72
CA MET A 47 13.16 5.60 -3.97
C MET A 47 12.78 7.04 -4.34
N ASP A 48 12.81 7.38 -5.64
CA ASP A 48 12.37 8.70 -6.12
C ASP A 48 10.90 8.96 -5.79
N ILE A 49 10.06 7.92 -5.88
CA ILE A 49 8.64 7.99 -5.56
C ILE A 49 8.38 8.28 -4.07
N GLU A 50 9.24 7.81 -3.15
CA GLU A 50 9.16 8.15 -1.73
C GLU A 50 9.37 9.65 -1.51
N ARG A 51 10.39 10.20 -2.16
CA ARG A 51 10.74 11.63 -2.08
C ARG A 51 9.70 12.53 -2.72
N GLU A 52 9.18 12.16 -3.88
CA GLU A 52 8.15 12.94 -4.57
C GLU A 52 6.82 12.98 -3.81
N ARG A 53 6.43 11.85 -3.21
CA ARG A 53 5.18 11.73 -2.45
C ARG A 53 5.30 12.13 -0.98
N GLY A 54 6.53 12.32 -0.48
CA GLY A 54 6.80 12.63 0.93
C GLY A 54 6.44 11.50 1.89
N ILE A 55 6.47 10.24 1.43
CA ILE A 55 6.10 9.06 2.22
C ILE A 55 7.21 8.02 2.19
N THR A 56 7.47 7.38 3.31
CA THR A 56 8.31 6.19 3.36
C THR A 56 7.48 4.97 2.97
N ILE A 57 7.94 4.21 1.99
CA ILE A 57 7.28 3.01 1.49
C ILE A 57 7.95 1.78 2.09
N LYS A 58 9.28 1.74 2.09
CA LYS A 58 10.06 0.62 2.59
C LYS A 58 10.85 1.00 3.83
N ALA A 59 10.87 0.11 4.82
CA ALA A 59 11.65 0.32 6.02
C ALA A 59 13.15 0.33 5.70
N ASN A 60 13.86 1.35 6.17
CA ASN A 60 15.30 1.48 6.07
C ASN A 60 15.94 1.53 7.44
N THR A 61 17.15 0.97 7.56
CA THR A 61 17.85 0.93 8.84
C THR A 61 19.13 1.76 8.77
N VAL A 62 19.46 2.41 9.87
CA VAL A 62 20.73 3.14 10.02
C VAL A 62 21.28 2.99 11.42
N ARG A 63 22.60 2.73 11.53
CA ARG A 63 23.33 2.72 12.78
C ARG A 63 24.00 4.06 13.02
N ILE A 64 23.72 4.63 14.17
CA ILE A 64 24.20 5.92 14.63
C ILE A 64 25.05 5.70 15.88
N GLU A 65 26.21 6.34 15.99
CA GLU A 65 27.02 6.37 17.21
C GLU A 65 26.84 7.72 17.89
N TYR A 66 26.39 7.70 19.13
CA TYR A 66 26.10 8.91 19.89
C TYR A 66 26.88 8.97 21.20
N PRO A 67 27.77 9.96 21.37
CA PRO A 67 28.43 10.26 22.65
C PRO A 67 27.44 11.00 23.57
N ALA A 68 26.86 10.27 24.53
CA ALA A 68 25.83 10.81 25.42
C ALA A 68 26.44 11.65 26.54
N LYS A 69 25.60 12.43 27.23
CA LYS A 69 26.01 13.31 28.34
C LYS A 69 26.55 12.56 29.56
N ASP A 70 26.24 11.27 29.68
CA ASP A 70 26.78 10.40 30.75
C ASP A 70 28.25 9.98 30.52
N GLY A 71 28.83 10.38 29.39
CA GLY A 71 30.23 10.10 29.03
C GLY A 71 30.43 8.76 28.30
N HIS A 72 29.35 8.02 28.00
CA HIS A 72 29.40 6.78 27.23
C HIS A 72 28.99 7.01 25.79
N THR A 73 29.51 6.16 24.89
CA THR A 73 29.06 6.14 23.49
C THR A 73 28.03 5.05 23.31
N TYR A 74 26.86 5.44 22.87
CA TYR A 74 25.74 4.54 22.56
C TYR A 74 25.68 4.21 21.07
N VAL A 75 25.25 3.00 20.78
CA VAL A 75 24.87 2.56 19.42
C VAL A 75 23.37 2.64 19.32
N LEU A 76 22.91 3.54 18.46
CA LEU A 76 21.51 3.77 18.18
C LEU A 76 21.18 3.14 16.81
N ASN A 77 20.38 2.11 16.78
CA ASN A 77 19.91 1.49 15.54
C ASN A 77 18.50 1.98 15.28
N LEU A 78 18.37 2.89 14.34
CA LEU A 78 17.08 3.41 13.86
C LEU A 78 16.57 2.51 12.74
N ILE A 79 15.31 2.06 12.84
CA ILE A 79 14.53 1.52 11.73
C ILE A 79 13.47 2.55 11.37
N ASP A 80 13.64 3.21 10.22
CA ASP A 80 12.65 4.13 9.68
C ASP A 80 11.48 3.33 9.08
N THR A 81 10.26 3.56 9.59
CA THR A 81 9.08 2.76 9.24
C THR A 81 8.11 3.55 8.38
N PRO A 82 7.37 2.91 7.44
CA PRO A 82 6.26 3.56 6.75
C PRO A 82 5.22 4.12 7.73
N GLY A 83 4.53 5.19 7.32
CA GLY A 83 3.43 5.77 8.11
C GLY A 83 2.04 5.34 7.65
N HIS A 84 1.89 4.81 6.42
CA HIS A 84 0.61 4.54 5.79
C HIS A 84 0.08 3.14 6.09
N VAL A 85 -1.26 3.01 6.22
CA VAL A 85 -1.94 1.74 6.55
C VAL A 85 -1.64 0.61 5.57
N ASP A 86 -1.52 0.89 4.28
CA ASP A 86 -1.20 -0.12 3.25
C ASP A 86 0.13 -0.83 3.54
N PHE A 87 1.04 -0.17 4.26
CA PHE A 87 2.33 -0.72 4.67
C PHE A 87 2.37 -1.19 6.13
N ALA A 88 1.22 -1.39 6.76
CA ALA A 88 1.12 -1.86 8.15
C ALA A 88 1.90 -3.16 8.41
N TYR A 89 2.05 -4.01 7.40
CA TYR A 89 2.87 -5.21 7.47
C TYR A 89 4.37 -4.89 7.63
N GLU A 90 4.89 -3.89 6.89
CA GLU A 90 6.26 -3.39 7.03
C GLU A 90 6.49 -2.80 8.42
N VAL A 91 5.52 -2.02 8.91
CA VAL A 91 5.53 -1.43 10.26
C VAL A 91 5.60 -2.54 11.32
N SER A 92 4.71 -3.53 11.26
CA SER A 92 4.65 -4.65 12.22
C SER A 92 5.95 -5.45 12.29
N ARG A 93 6.64 -5.66 11.15
CA ARG A 93 7.95 -6.34 11.10
C ARG A 93 9.04 -5.52 11.77
N SER A 94 9.09 -4.23 11.44
CA SER A 94 10.08 -3.31 11.98
C SER A 94 9.94 -3.16 13.49
N MET A 95 8.69 -3.07 13.99
CA MET A 95 8.38 -3.00 15.41
C MET A 95 8.94 -4.20 16.18
N ARG A 96 8.86 -5.41 15.65
CA ARG A 96 9.40 -6.61 16.32
C ARG A 96 10.93 -6.69 16.35
N ALA A 97 11.60 -5.82 15.58
CA ALA A 97 13.05 -5.78 15.53
C ALA A 97 13.66 -4.76 16.52
N VAL A 98 12.84 -3.99 17.23
CA VAL A 98 13.28 -2.91 18.12
C VAL A 98 12.57 -2.96 19.47
N GLU A 99 13.10 -2.29 20.48
CA GLU A 99 12.56 -2.25 21.84
C GLU A 99 11.77 -0.98 22.15
N GLY A 100 11.89 0.05 21.31
CA GLY A 100 11.23 1.33 21.59
C GLY A 100 10.82 2.09 20.34
N SER A 101 9.99 3.10 20.55
CA SER A 101 9.49 3.97 19.48
C SER A 101 9.46 5.42 19.88
N LEU A 102 9.84 6.30 18.96
CA LEU A 102 9.56 7.73 19.08
C LEU A 102 8.19 8.01 18.45
N LEU A 103 7.25 8.49 19.24
CA LEU A 103 5.94 8.91 18.75
C LEU A 103 6.01 10.39 18.37
N VAL A 104 6.11 10.69 17.08
CA VAL A 104 6.20 12.07 16.57
C VAL A 104 4.82 12.58 16.19
N VAL A 105 4.40 13.65 16.88
CA VAL A 105 3.11 14.30 16.65
C VAL A 105 3.34 15.77 16.29
N ASP A 106 2.67 16.24 15.25
CA ASP A 106 2.66 17.65 14.85
C ASP A 106 1.92 18.48 15.89
N ALA A 107 2.59 19.45 16.52
CA ALA A 107 2.01 20.32 17.54
C ALA A 107 0.88 21.23 17.01
N THR A 108 0.71 21.34 15.69
CA THR A 108 -0.39 22.10 15.07
C THR A 108 -1.61 21.24 14.80
N GLN A 109 -1.41 19.99 14.34
CA GLN A 109 -2.48 19.09 13.92
C GLN A 109 -2.97 18.20 15.07
N GLY A 110 -2.05 17.71 15.92
CA GLY A 110 -2.35 16.79 17.00
C GLY A 110 -2.40 15.32 16.55
N VAL A 111 -3.09 14.49 17.32
CA VAL A 111 -3.22 13.05 17.07
C VAL A 111 -4.12 12.80 15.87
N GLU A 112 -3.68 11.91 14.97
CA GLU A 112 -4.36 11.51 13.75
C GLU A 112 -4.67 10.00 13.74
N ALA A 113 -5.58 9.52 12.87
CA ALA A 113 -6.01 8.12 12.86
C ALA A 113 -4.86 7.12 12.65
N GLN A 114 -3.93 7.41 11.74
CA GLN A 114 -2.74 6.57 11.50
C GLN A 114 -1.77 6.59 12.70
N THR A 115 -1.70 7.70 13.44
CA THR A 115 -0.93 7.77 14.69
C THR A 115 -1.42 6.73 15.67
N LEU A 116 -2.74 6.64 15.87
CA LEU A 116 -3.38 5.66 16.75
C LEU A 116 -3.07 4.23 16.33
N ALA A 117 -3.28 3.90 15.05
CA ALA A 117 -3.06 2.55 14.53
C ALA A 117 -1.60 2.09 14.73
N ASN A 118 -0.64 2.96 14.42
CA ASN A 118 0.78 2.64 14.56
C ASN A 118 1.23 2.56 16.03
N VAL A 119 0.68 3.40 16.90
CA VAL A 119 0.98 3.36 18.34
C VAL A 119 0.44 2.08 18.98
N TYR A 120 -0.77 1.64 18.63
CA TYR A 120 -1.28 0.37 19.12
C TYR A 120 -0.43 -0.83 18.67
N GLN A 121 0.13 -0.81 17.47
CA GLN A 121 1.10 -1.83 17.05
C GLN A 121 2.38 -1.81 17.89
N ALA A 122 2.87 -0.62 18.28
CA ALA A 122 4.02 -0.48 19.15
C ALA A 122 3.72 -0.99 20.57
N ILE A 123 2.53 -0.68 21.12
CA ILE A 123 2.06 -1.19 22.42
C ILE A 123 1.93 -2.72 22.39
N ASP A 124 1.34 -3.28 21.35
CA ASP A 124 1.22 -4.74 21.17
C ASP A 124 2.58 -5.44 21.04
N ALA A 125 3.59 -4.72 20.57
CA ALA A 125 4.98 -5.18 20.52
C ALA A 125 5.75 -4.96 21.85
N ASN A 126 5.11 -4.44 22.89
CA ASN A 126 5.69 -4.06 24.20
C ASN A 126 6.81 -3.01 24.09
N HIS A 127 6.66 -2.02 23.21
CA HIS A 127 7.63 -0.93 23.11
C HIS A 127 7.50 0.06 24.25
N GLU A 128 8.65 0.57 24.70
CA GLU A 128 8.68 1.86 25.39
C GLU A 128 8.47 2.97 24.37
N ILE A 129 7.53 3.88 24.62
CA ILE A 129 7.15 4.93 23.67
C ILE A 129 7.53 6.29 24.25
N VAL A 130 8.33 7.04 23.50
CA VAL A 130 8.73 8.40 23.86
C VAL A 130 7.97 9.40 22.99
N PRO A 131 7.03 10.19 23.56
CA PRO A 131 6.34 11.25 22.83
C PRO A 131 7.28 12.38 22.44
N VAL A 132 7.16 12.84 21.18
CA VAL A 132 7.93 13.94 20.58
C VAL A 132 6.97 14.87 19.86
N LEU A 133 6.87 16.12 20.34
CA LEU A 133 6.00 17.16 19.76
C LEU A 133 6.80 17.98 18.78
N ASN A 134 6.50 17.83 17.49
CA ASN A 134 7.24 18.47 16.40
C ASN A 134 6.53 19.71 15.87
N LYS A 135 7.28 20.52 15.11
CA LYS A 135 6.83 21.76 14.47
C LYS A 135 6.45 22.87 15.46
N ILE A 136 7.13 22.92 16.61
CA ILE A 136 6.91 23.96 17.62
C ILE A 136 7.31 25.36 17.14
N ASP A 137 8.01 25.46 16.01
CA ASP A 137 8.37 26.73 15.34
C ASP A 137 7.19 27.40 14.63
N LEU A 138 6.09 26.69 14.43
CA LEU A 138 4.93 27.22 13.74
C LEU A 138 4.02 28.03 14.70
N PRO A 139 3.47 29.18 14.26
CA PRO A 139 2.62 30.01 15.12
C PRO A 139 1.34 29.34 15.62
N ALA A 140 0.87 28.30 14.92
CA ALA A 140 -0.31 27.54 15.28
C ALA A 140 0.00 26.34 16.20
N ALA A 141 1.25 26.16 16.63
CA ALA A 141 1.64 25.08 17.51
C ALA A 141 1.03 25.27 18.91
N ASP A 142 0.38 24.22 19.42
CA ASP A 142 -0.23 24.18 20.74
C ASP A 142 0.19 22.88 21.44
N VAL A 143 1.31 22.98 22.14
CA VAL A 143 1.99 21.85 22.79
C VAL A 143 1.14 21.25 23.90
N ASP A 144 0.54 22.09 24.73
CA ASP A 144 -0.25 21.64 25.90
C ASP A 144 -1.49 20.87 25.45
N ARG A 145 -2.22 21.40 24.47
CA ARG A 145 -3.38 20.74 23.87
C ARG A 145 -3.02 19.38 23.25
N VAL A 146 -1.88 19.29 22.56
CA VAL A 146 -1.48 18.04 21.88
C VAL A 146 -0.98 17.01 22.89
N ALA A 147 -0.28 17.43 23.96
CA ALA A 147 0.09 16.55 25.07
C ALA A 147 -1.17 15.94 25.73
N GLU A 148 -2.16 16.78 26.08
CA GLU A 148 -3.45 16.32 26.60
C GLU A 148 -4.17 15.34 25.67
N GLN A 149 -4.14 15.57 24.34
CA GLN A 149 -4.69 14.63 23.36
C GLN A 149 -3.97 13.27 23.36
N ILE A 150 -2.65 13.25 23.50
CA ILE A 150 -1.90 11.99 23.59
C ILE A 150 -2.33 11.20 24.83
N GLU A 151 -2.49 11.87 25.96
CA GLU A 151 -2.91 11.25 27.21
C GLU A 151 -4.36 10.73 27.12
N ASP A 152 -5.29 11.56 26.66
CA ASP A 152 -6.71 11.24 26.61
C ASP A 152 -7.07 10.16 25.57
N VAL A 153 -6.42 10.22 24.37
CA VAL A 153 -6.81 9.38 23.24
C VAL A 153 -5.97 8.11 23.16
N ILE A 154 -4.69 8.20 23.51
CA ILE A 154 -3.75 7.07 23.42
C ILE A 154 -3.55 6.41 24.80
N GLY A 155 -3.61 7.19 25.88
CA GLY A 155 -3.35 6.73 27.24
C GLY A 155 -1.87 6.66 27.60
N ILE A 156 -1.01 7.42 26.90
CA ILE A 156 0.43 7.50 27.17
C ILE A 156 0.71 8.83 27.87
N ASP A 157 1.49 8.80 28.95
CA ASP A 157 1.94 10.01 29.64
C ASP A 157 2.79 10.89 28.69
N ALA A 158 2.33 12.10 28.44
CA ALA A 158 2.98 13.09 27.57
C ALA A 158 3.49 14.31 28.34
N THR A 159 3.44 14.29 29.68
CA THR A 159 3.91 15.40 30.53
C THR A 159 5.35 15.78 30.23
N ASP A 160 6.20 14.78 30.00
CA ASP A 160 7.63 14.93 29.65
C ASP A 160 7.90 14.77 28.14
N ALA A 161 6.93 15.06 27.27
CA ALA A 161 7.11 14.97 25.83
C ALA A 161 8.23 15.91 25.35
N VAL A 162 9.09 15.40 24.46
CA VAL A 162 10.20 16.20 23.93
C VAL A 162 9.68 17.16 22.86
N GLN A 163 9.88 18.45 23.06
CA GLN A 163 9.41 19.50 22.16
C GLN A 163 10.49 19.87 21.15
N ILE A 164 10.18 19.73 19.85
CA ILE A 164 11.17 19.94 18.78
C ILE A 164 10.64 20.73 17.59
N SER A 165 11.58 21.28 16.85
CA SER A 165 11.40 21.61 15.43
C SER A 165 12.45 20.85 14.61
N ALA A 166 12.05 19.78 13.96
CA ALA A 166 12.94 19.04 13.08
C ALA A 166 13.45 19.91 11.92
N LYS A 167 12.65 20.89 11.47
CA LYS A 167 13.04 21.85 10.43
C LYS A 167 14.20 22.75 10.86
N THR A 168 14.14 23.32 12.06
CA THR A 168 15.17 24.25 12.57
C THR A 168 16.30 23.55 13.32
N GLY A 169 16.12 22.31 13.74
CA GLY A 169 17.05 21.56 14.58
C GLY A 169 16.89 21.78 16.07
N GLN A 170 15.90 22.57 16.49
CA GLN A 170 15.62 22.83 17.91
C GLN A 170 15.15 21.56 18.61
N GLY A 171 15.66 21.27 19.82
CA GLY A 171 15.22 20.11 20.63
C GLY A 171 15.77 18.75 20.19
N ILE A 172 16.57 18.67 19.12
CA ILE A 172 17.10 17.38 18.62
C ILE A 172 18.12 16.75 19.60
N PRO A 173 19.03 17.50 20.26
CA PRO A 173 19.87 16.92 21.30
C PRO A 173 19.09 16.29 22.45
N GLU A 174 17.95 16.88 22.81
CA GLU A 174 17.04 16.37 23.84
C GLU A 174 16.39 15.07 23.43
N VAL A 175 16.07 14.90 22.13
CA VAL A 175 15.57 13.59 21.60
C VAL A 175 16.64 12.51 21.72
N LEU A 176 17.90 12.81 21.36
CA LEU A 176 19.01 11.84 21.50
C LEU A 176 19.21 11.41 22.95
N GLU A 177 19.16 12.36 23.90
CA GLU A 177 19.24 12.02 25.32
C GLU A 177 18.01 11.23 25.81
N ALA A 178 16.81 11.56 25.33
CA ALA A 178 15.61 10.81 25.66
C ALA A 178 15.68 9.35 25.14
N ILE A 179 16.22 9.13 23.94
CA ILE A 179 16.47 7.78 23.41
C ILE A 179 17.40 7.00 24.36
N VAL A 180 18.49 7.59 24.79
CA VAL A 180 19.48 6.94 25.67
C VAL A 180 18.89 6.63 27.04
N THR A 181 18.14 7.59 27.64
CA THR A 181 17.71 7.51 29.04
C THR A 181 16.37 6.81 29.24
N ARG A 182 15.45 6.91 28.28
CA ARG A 182 14.07 6.38 28.41
C ARG A 182 13.88 5.05 27.70
N LEU A 183 14.51 4.83 26.51
CA LEU A 183 14.35 3.57 25.82
C LEU A 183 15.20 2.47 26.48
N PRO A 184 14.66 1.24 26.61
CA PRO A 184 15.41 0.14 27.18
C PRO A 184 16.50 -0.38 26.20
N PRO A 185 17.58 -0.98 26.73
CA PRO A 185 18.48 -1.76 25.91
C PRO A 185 17.82 -3.05 25.44
N PRO A 186 18.40 -3.80 24.47
CA PRO A 186 17.96 -5.13 24.12
C PRO A 186 17.86 -6.05 25.36
N HIS A 187 16.74 -6.76 25.49
CA HIS A 187 16.38 -7.39 26.76
C HIS A 187 17.33 -8.51 27.18
N GLU A 188 17.81 -9.33 26.27
CA GLU A 188 18.70 -10.45 26.59
C GLU A 188 19.55 -10.79 25.37
N GLY A 189 20.68 -11.40 25.58
CA GLY A 189 21.52 -11.91 24.53
C GLY A 189 22.80 -12.50 25.10
N ASP A 190 23.00 -13.78 24.83
CA ASP A 190 24.20 -14.48 25.20
C ASP A 190 25.09 -14.64 23.97
N ARG A 191 26.29 -14.07 24.06
CA ARG A 191 27.29 -14.13 23.00
C ARG A 191 27.82 -15.52 22.75
N ASP A 192 27.94 -16.33 23.82
CA ASP A 192 28.50 -17.68 23.78
C ASP A 192 27.47 -18.75 23.43
N ALA A 193 26.17 -18.35 23.38
CA ALA A 193 25.10 -19.21 22.92
C ALA A 193 25.16 -19.48 21.39
N PRO A 194 24.49 -20.52 20.91
CA PRO A 194 24.31 -20.74 19.47
C PRO A 194 23.67 -19.53 18.77
N LEU A 195 24.13 -19.21 17.56
CA LEU A 195 23.58 -18.12 16.78
C LEU A 195 22.08 -18.27 16.66
N LYS A 196 21.35 -17.20 17.01
CA LYS A 196 19.92 -17.04 16.86
C LYS A 196 19.66 -15.62 16.36
N ALA A 197 19.43 -15.48 15.07
CA ALA A 197 19.17 -14.20 14.45
C ALA A 197 17.79 -14.19 13.80
N MET A 198 17.10 -13.08 13.92
CA MET A 198 15.81 -12.83 13.28
C MET A 198 16.04 -12.22 11.89
N LEU A 199 15.45 -12.80 10.86
CA LEU A 199 15.38 -12.23 9.53
C LEU A 199 14.30 -11.15 9.52
N VAL A 200 14.71 -9.88 9.52
CA VAL A 200 13.81 -8.72 9.59
C VAL A 200 13.26 -8.40 8.21
N ASP A 201 14.14 -8.31 7.21
CA ASP A 201 13.76 -8.03 5.82
C ASP A 201 14.80 -8.63 4.86
N SER A 202 14.47 -8.67 3.57
CA SER A 202 15.40 -9.06 2.52
C SER A 202 15.15 -8.27 1.25
N LYS A 203 16.22 -7.90 0.54
CA LYS A 203 16.13 -7.22 -0.75
C LYS A 203 17.10 -7.85 -1.75
N TYR A 204 16.70 -7.86 -3.00
CA TYR A 204 17.57 -8.30 -4.09
C TYR A 204 18.43 -7.15 -4.58
N ASP A 205 19.73 -7.41 -4.65
CA ASP A 205 20.71 -6.52 -5.28
C ASP A 205 21.30 -7.23 -6.50
N PRO A 206 21.34 -6.59 -7.69
CA PRO A 206 21.82 -7.22 -8.92
C PRO A 206 23.28 -7.71 -8.86
N TYR A 207 24.10 -7.14 -7.97
CA TYR A 207 25.52 -7.46 -7.85
C TYR A 207 25.82 -8.39 -6.66
N LEU A 208 25.06 -8.26 -5.57
CA LEU A 208 25.29 -8.99 -4.32
C LEU A 208 24.35 -10.20 -4.14
N GLY A 209 23.32 -10.31 -4.98
CA GLY A 209 22.23 -11.25 -4.77
C GLY A 209 21.30 -10.77 -3.65
N VAL A 210 20.75 -11.69 -2.87
CA VAL A 210 19.86 -11.34 -1.76
C VAL A 210 20.67 -10.81 -0.57
N VAL A 211 20.40 -9.57 -0.20
CA VAL A 211 20.89 -8.93 1.02
C VAL A 211 19.83 -9.12 2.10
N VAL A 212 20.20 -9.78 3.19
CA VAL A 212 19.30 -10.09 4.30
C VAL A 212 19.57 -9.15 5.47
N ILE A 213 18.56 -8.45 5.94
CA ILE A 213 18.61 -7.61 7.14
C ILE A 213 18.30 -8.49 8.35
N VAL A 214 19.19 -8.47 9.33
CA VAL A 214 19.10 -9.33 10.50
C VAL A 214 19.20 -8.55 11.79
N ARG A 215 18.51 -9.03 12.82
CA ARG A 215 18.74 -8.69 14.20
C ARG A 215 19.28 -9.90 14.93
N ILE A 216 20.42 -9.75 15.59
CA ILE A 216 21.02 -10.81 16.38
C ILE A 216 20.36 -10.84 17.77
N ILE A 217 19.84 -11.99 18.15
CA ILE A 217 19.28 -12.24 19.49
C ILE A 217 20.35 -12.87 20.37
N ASP A 218 20.89 -14.03 19.95
CA ASP A 218 21.96 -14.75 20.67
C ASP A 218 23.07 -15.10 19.70
N GLY A 219 24.26 -15.35 20.26
CA GLY A 219 25.43 -15.77 19.52
C GLY A 219 26.06 -14.65 18.70
N VAL A 220 26.89 -15.02 17.75
CA VAL A 220 27.62 -14.08 16.89
C VAL A 220 27.55 -14.53 15.44
N LEU A 221 27.25 -13.58 14.55
CA LEU A 221 27.29 -13.78 13.11
C LEU A 221 28.61 -13.24 12.53
N LYS A 222 29.31 -14.08 11.74
CA LYS A 222 30.62 -13.76 11.14
C LYS A 222 30.67 -14.15 9.67
N LYS A 223 31.54 -13.50 8.92
CA LYS A 223 31.89 -13.91 7.55
C LYS A 223 32.47 -15.32 7.54
N GLY A 224 32.15 -16.11 6.51
CA GLY A 224 32.60 -17.51 6.33
C GLY A 224 31.86 -18.54 7.20
N GLN A 225 30.90 -18.10 8.00
CA GLN A 225 30.09 -18.98 8.82
C GLN A 225 29.01 -19.68 7.98
N ARG A 226 28.84 -20.99 8.18
CA ARG A 226 27.75 -21.73 7.55
C ARG A 226 26.48 -21.60 8.39
N ILE A 227 25.47 -21.06 7.78
CA ILE A 227 24.15 -20.76 8.39
C ILE A 227 23.05 -21.64 7.80
N ARG A 228 21.98 -21.80 8.57
CA ARG A 228 20.76 -22.49 8.20
C ARG A 228 19.57 -21.58 8.46
N MET A 229 18.71 -21.45 7.46
CA MET A 229 17.36 -20.88 7.60
C MET A 229 16.45 -21.95 8.21
N MET A 230 15.84 -21.69 9.36
CA MET A 230 15.14 -22.75 10.10
C MET A 230 13.80 -23.15 9.46
N LYS A 231 13.07 -22.21 8.82
CA LYS A 231 11.78 -22.48 8.16
C LYS A 231 11.95 -23.07 6.76
N THR A 232 12.85 -22.48 5.97
CA THR A 232 13.06 -22.92 4.57
C THR A 232 14.03 -24.08 4.47
N GLY A 233 14.85 -24.31 5.51
CA GLY A 233 15.88 -25.36 5.54
C GLY A 233 17.12 -25.03 4.69
N GLY A 234 17.18 -23.85 4.05
CA GLY A 234 18.29 -23.43 3.20
C GLY A 234 19.61 -23.34 3.97
N LEU A 235 20.70 -23.85 3.37
CA LEU A 235 22.05 -23.80 3.90
C LEU A 235 22.92 -22.89 3.04
N TYR A 236 23.56 -21.93 3.68
CA TYR A 236 24.36 -20.91 2.99
C TYR A 236 25.66 -20.64 3.75
N GLU A 237 26.65 -20.13 3.03
CA GLU A 237 27.88 -19.60 3.63
C GLU A 237 27.82 -18.06 3.57
N VAL A 238 28.12 -17.41 4.69
CA VAL A 238 28.07 -15.95 4.80
C VAL A 238 29.26 -15.33 4.07
N ASP A 239 28.99 -14.58 3.01
CA ASP A 239 30.00 -13.89 2.21
C ASP A 239 30.42 -12.57 2.85
N ARG A 240 29.43 -11.77 3.32
CA ARG A 240 29.65 -10.48 3.97
C ARG A 240 28.72 -10.32 5.17
N VAL A 241 29.22 -9.60 6.17
CA VAL A 241 28.48 -9.12 7.33
C VAL A 241 28.73 -7.64 7.46
N GLY A 242 27.71 -6.85 7.73
CA GLY A 242 27.86 -5.41 7.83
C GLY A 242 26.69 -4.67 8.48
N ILE A 243 26.81 -3.37 8.51
CA ILE A 243 25.84 -2.41 9.04
C ILE A 243 25.54 -1.34 8.00
N TYR A 244 24.45 -0.59 8.19
CA TYR A 244 24.11 0.56 7.36
C TYR A 244 24.50 1.87 8.06
N ARG A 245 25.37 2.72 7.40
CA ARG A 245 25.81 4.06 7.85
C ARG A 245 25.71 5.13 6.75
N PRO A 246 24.61 5.54 6.24
CA PRO A 246 23.50 4.81 5.60
C PRO A 246 23.97 3.82 4.55
N ALA A 247 25.17 4.00 3.98
CA ALA A 247 25.77 3.05 3.04
C ALA A 247 26.16 1.74 3.75
N MET A 248 26.14 0.64 2.97
CA MET A 248 26.58 -0.67 3.45
C MET A 248 28.05 -0.63 3.84
N THR A 249 28.34 -0.91 5.10
CA THR A 249 29.70 -0.94 5.67
C THR A 249 29.98 -2.31 6.29
N ASP A 250 31.03 -2.97 5.83
CA ASP A 250 31.43 -4.28 6.34
C ASP A 250 31.96 -4.18 7.76
N VAL A 251 31.57 -5.14 8.59
CA VAL A 251 32.10 -5.32 9.95
C VAL A 251 32.61 -6.75 10.12
N ALA A 252 33.48 -6.94 11.11
CA ALA A 252 34.05 -8.26 11.38
C ALA A 252 33.01 -9.29 11.85
N GLU A 253 32.04 -8.82 12.64
CA GLU A 253 30.99 -9.64 13.23
C GLU A 253 29.82 -8.76 13.71
N LEU A 254 28.65 -9.40 13.90
CA LEU A 254 27.49 -8.84 14.59
C LEU A 254 27.20 -9.68 15.83
N GLY A 255 27.05 -9.05 16.97
CA GLY A 255 26.75 -9.66 18.27
C GLY A 255 25.30 -9.44 18.70
N PRO A 256 24.92 -9.98 19.89
CA PRO A 256 23.58 -9.84 20.43
C PRO A 256 23.12 -8.38 20.50
N GLY A 257 21.85 -8.12 20.17
CA GLY A 257 21.24 -6.80 20.16
C GLY A 257 21.57 -5.96 18.92
N GLU A 258 22.54 -6.32 18.11
CA GLU A 258 22.91 -5.55 16.91
C GLU A 258 22.01 -5.85 15.73
N ILE A 259 21.74 -4.80 14.93
CA ILE A 259 21.03 -4.87 13.65
C ILE A 259 22.04 -4.62 12.53
N GLY A 260 21.98 -5.44 11.50
CA GLY A 260 22.87 -5.32 10.36
C GLY A 260 22.41 -6.14 9.17
N PHE A 261 23.30 -6.39 8.24
CA PHE A 261 23.00 -7.20 7.06
C PHE A 261 23.99 -8.37 6.91
N LEU A 262 23.55 -9.38 6.20
CA LEU A 262 24.41 -10.42 5.65
C LEU A 262 24.13 -10.61 4.16
N THR A 263 25.14 -11.07 3.41
CA THR A 263 25.00 -11.66 2.09
C THR A 263 25.56 -13.07 2.11
N ALA A 264 24.98 -14.00 1.37
CA ALA A 264 25.34 -15.41 1.39
C ALA A 264 25.09 -16.08 0.03
N SER A 265 25.32 -15.37 -1.07
CA SER A 265 25.11 -15.84 -2.45
C SER A 265 23.72 -16.46 -2.69
N ILE A 266 22.71 -15.99 -1.96
CA ILE A 266 21.33 -16.43 -2.10
C ILE A 266 20.76 -15.84 -3.38
N LYS A 267 20.24 -16.70 -4.27
CA LYS A 267 19.79 -16.28 -5.60
C LYS A 267 18.32 -15.87 -5.65
N GLN A 268 17.51 -16.35 -4.72
CA GLN A 268 16.07 -16.15 -4.75
C GLN A 268 15.56 -15.66 -3.39
N VAL A 269 14.82 -14.55 -3.37
CA VAL A 269 14.25 -13.98 -2.13
C VAL A 269 13.28 -14.96 -1.45
N ARG A 270 12.58 -15.81 -2.20
CA ARG A 270 11.69 -16.83 -1.63
C ARG A 270 12.41 -17.81 -0.68
N ASP A 271 13.74 -17.94 -0.80
CA ASP A 271 14.57 -18.77 0.09
C ASP A 271 14.86 -18.07 1.43
N THR A 272 14.60 -16.74 1.49
CA THR A 272 14.75 -15.90 2.68
C THR A 272 13.39 -15.43 3.16
N ARG A 273 12.66 -16.30 3.83
CA ARG A 273 11.33 -15.95 4.31
C ARG A 273 11.43 -14.96 5.48
N VAL A 274 10.82 -13.78 5.32
CA VAL A 274 10.79 -12.76 6.37
C VAL A 274 10.19 -13.32 7.66
N GLY A 275 10.82 -13.05 8.81
CA GLY A 275 10.48 -13.63 10.10
C GLY A 275 11.00 -15.06 10.30
N ASP A 276 11.88 -15.55 9.42
CA ASP A 276 12.61 -16.79 9.67
C ASP A 276 13.70 -16.59 10.72
N THR A 277 14.14 -17.69 11.32
CA THR A 277 15.27 -17.73 12.24
C THR A 277 16.50 -18.25 11.53
N ILE A 278 17.58 -17.50 11.63
CA ILE A 278 18.89 -17.87 11.11
C ILE A 278 19.73 -18.42 12.26
N THR A 279 20.28 -19.60 12.04
CA THR A 279 21.18 -20.25 13.01
C THR A 279 22.39 -20.85 12.31
N THR A 280 23.36 -21.36 13.08
CA THR A 280 24.50 -22.06 12.50
C THR A 280 24.12 -23.46 12.03
N GLU A 281 24.74 -23.97 10.96
CA GLU A 281 24.49 -25.31 10.44
C GLU A 281 24.85 -26.39 11.50
N LYS A 282 25.98 -26.22 12.18
CA LYS A 282 26.43 -27.11 13.24
C LYS A 282 26.25 -26.43 14.59
N LYS A 283 25.68 -27.13 15.57
CA LYS A 283 25.38 -26.59 16.90
C LYS A 283 24.48 -25.35 16.86
N GLY A 284 23.47 -25.36 15.99
CA GLY A 284 22.47 -24.29 15.89
C GLY A 284 21.51 -24.28 17.07
N CYS A 285 20.73 -23.21 17.20
CA CYS A 285 19.66 -23.13 18.19
C CYS A 285 18.55 -24.15 17.87
N GLU A 286 17.92 -24.68 18.91
CA GLU A 286 16.87 -25.71 18.77
C GLU A 286 15.50 -25.10 18.51
N THR A 287 15.24 -23.89 19.05
CA THR A 287 13.94 -23.22 18.97
C THR A 287 13.99 -22.03 18.03
N ALA A 288 13.11 -22.04 17.02
CA ALA A 288 12.90 -20.89 16.16
C ALA A 288 12.20 -19.73 16.91
N LEU A 289 12.47 -18.50 16.47
CA LEU A 289 11.74 -17.32 16.89
C LEU A 289 10.29 -17.39 16.38
N PRO A 290 9.33 -16.78 17.10
CA PRO A 290 7.99 -16.61 16.56
C PRO A 290 8.09 -15.77 15.29
N GLY A 291 7.68 -16.36 14.16
CA GLY A 291 7.75 -15.66 12.87
C GLY A 291 6.68 -14.58 12.74
N PHE A 292 6.71 -13.91 11.59
CA PHE A 292 5.65 -12.95 11.23
C PHE A 292 4.47 -13.68 10.59
N LYS A 293 3.27 -13.12 10.75
CA LYS A 293 2.11 -13.54 9.96
C LYS A 293 2.36 -13.15 8.50
N PRO A 294 2.04 -13.99 7.51
CA PRO A 294 2.16 -13.59 6.11
C PRO A 294 1.24 -12.39 5.82
N SER A 295 1.70 -11.49 4.96
CA SER A 295 0.82 -10.47 4.39
C SER A 295 -0.17 -11.13 3.43
N ILE A 296 -1.41 -10.70 3.49
CA ILE A 296 -2.47 -11.17 2.60
C ILE A 296 -2.90 -9.98 1.74
N PRO A 297 -2.76 -10.06 0.41
CA PRO A 297 -3.29 -9.05 -0.48
C PRO A 297 -4.81 -8.90 -0.31
N VAL A 298 -5.28 -7.67 -0.33
CA VAL A 298 -6.71 -7.35 -0.15
C VAL A 298 -7.33 -6.66 -1.36
N VAL A 299 -6.50 -6.09 -2.24
CA VAL A 299 -6.89 -5.42 -3.47
C VAL A 299 -6.25 -6.14 -4.64
N PHE A 300 -7.04 -6.45 -5.66
CA PHE A 300 -6.60 -7.14 -6.86
C PHE A 300 -6.95 -6.34 -8.11
N CYS A 301 -6.03 -6.23 -9.05
CA CYS A 301 -6.32 -5.73 -10.39
C CYS A 301 -5.48 -6.44 -11.45
N GLY A 302 -5.94 -6.41 -12.69
CA GLY A 302 -5.16 -6.84 -13.83
C GLY A 302 -4.23 -5.71 -14.29
N LEU A 303 -2.96 -6.04 -14.56
CA LEU A 303 -1.99 -5.18 -15.20
C LEU A 303 -1.70 -5.72 -16.60
N PHE A 304 -1.93 -4.90 -17.62
CA PHE A 304 -1.74 -5.26 -19.02
C PHE A 304 -0.84 -4.22 -19.68
N PRO A 305 0.11 -4.63 -20.53
CA PRO A 305 0.88 -3.65 -21.28
C PRO A 305 0.01 -3.00 -22.36
N VAL A 306 0.26 -1.73 -22.67
CA VAL A 306 -0.41 -1.02 -23.77
C VAL A 306 -0.10 -1.65 -25.09
N ASP A 307 1.18 -1.91 -25.34
CA ASP A 307 1.65 -2.68 -26.49
C ASP A 307 1.80 -4.15 -26.09
N SER A 308 1.03 -5.01 -26.73
CA SER A 308 1.08 -6.46 -26.48
C SER A 308 2.45 -7.10 -26.73
N SER A 309 3.35 -6.43 -27.49
CA SER A 309 4.72 -6.89 -27.69
C SER A 309 5.59 -6.75 -26.43
N GLU A 310 5.22 -5.90 -25.48
CA GLU A 310 5.92 -5.67 -24.20
C GLU A 310 5.52 -6.66 -23.08
N PHE A 311 4.73 -7.68 -23.39
CA PHE A 311 4.30 -8.66 -22.38
C PHE A 311 5.45 -9.37 -21.67
N GLU A 312 6.49 -9.75 -22.39
CA GLU A 312 7.68 -10.40 -21.83
C GLU A 312 8.47 -9.43 -20.93
N ASP A 313 8.58 -8.16 -21.33
CA ASP A 313 9.23 -7.12 -20.54
C ASP A 313 8.43 -6.83 -19.25
N LEU A 314 7.09 -6.81 -19.34
CA LEU A 314 6.21 -6.69 -18.18
C LEU A 314 6.37 -7.88 -17.22
N ARG A 315 6.50 -9.10 -17.75
CA ARG A 315 6.74 -10.28 -16.91
C ARG A 315 8.04 -10.13 -16.12
N ASP A 316 9.10 -9.76 -16.81
CA ASP A 316 10.42 -9.57 -16.18
C ASP A 316 10.40 -8.45 -15.14
N ALA A 317 9.68 -7.36 -15.38
CA ALA A 317 9.49 -6.26 -14.43
C ALA A 317 8.74 -6.72 -13.17
N ILE A 318 7.61 -7.41 -13.36
CA ILE A 318 6.80 -7.95 -12.25
C ILE A 318 7.60 -8.96 -11.41
N GLU A 319 8.36 -9.88 -12.04
CA GLU A 319 9.21 -10.82 -11.34
C GLU A 319 10.28 -10.13 -10.50
N LYS A 320 10.94 -9.10 -11.04
CA LYS A 320 11.94 -8.31 -10.29
C LYS A 320 11.33 -7.52 -9.14
N LEU A 321 10.13 -6.96 -9.31
CA LEU A 321 9.43 -6.26 -8.23
C LEU A 321 9.02 -7.24 -7.13
N ALA A 322 8.48 -8.40 -7.47
CA ALA A 322 8.10 -9.44 -6.52
C ALA A 322 9.30 -10.02 -5.74
N LEU A 323 10.52 -9.98 -6.30
CA LEU A 323 11.74 -10.32 -5.57
C LEU A 323 12.01 -9.35 -4.40
N ASN A 324 11.58 -8.10 -4.52
CA ASN A 324 11.82 -7.05 -3.54
C ASN A 324 10.62 -6.76 -2.64
N ASP A 325 9.47 -7.32 -2.95
CA ASP A 325 8.23 -7.10 -2.20
C ASP A 325 7.51 -8.43 -1.93
N ALA A 326 7.68 -8.93 -0.73
CA ALA A 326 7.07 -10.21 -0.30
C ALA A 326 5.54 -10.13 -0.13
N SER A 327 4.96 -8.94 -0.16
CA SER A 327 3.52 -8.71 -0.06
C SER A 327 2.82 -8.64 -1.42
N PHE A 328 3.58 -8.50 -2.49
CA PHE A 328 3.09 -8.46 -3.86
C PHE A 328 2.92 -9.88 -4.41
N SER A 329 1.72 -10.20 -4.88
CA SER A 329 1.39 -11.47 -5.53
C SER A 329 0.95 -11.25 -6.97
N TYR A 330 1.23 -12.19 -7.85
CA TYR A 330 0.83 -12.12 -9.25
C TYR A 330 0.59 -13.50 -9.85
N GLU A 331 -0.31 -13.55 -10.82
CA GLU A 331 -0.60 -14.72 -11.66
C GLU A 331 -0.88 -14.27 -13.08
N MET A 332 -0.67 -15.15 -14.06
CA MET A 332 -0.98 -14.82 -15.46
C MET A 332 -2.48 -14.65 -15.65
N GLU A 333 -2.89 -13.60 -16.34
CA GLU A 333 -4.27 -13.32 -16.71
C GLU A 333 -4.39 -13.11 -18.22
N THR A 334 -5.49 -13.56 -18.79
CA THR A 334 -5.81 -13.33 -20.21
C THR A 334 -7.15 -12.64 -20.31
N SER A 335 -7.18 -11.49 -20.98
CA SER A 335 -8.41 -10.77 -21.29
C SER A 335 -8.70 -10.83 -22.77
N ALA A 336 -9.96 -11.08 -23.13
CA ALA A 336 -10.39 -11.08 -24.54
C ALA A 336 -10.22 -9.69 -25.19
N ALA A 337 -10.28 -8.61 -24.38
CA ALA A 337 -10.15 -7.24 -24.82
C ALA A 337 -8.71 -6.71 -24.79
N LEU A 338 -7.90 -7.12 -23.81
CA LEU A 338 -6.58 -6.54 -23.51
C LEU A 338 -5.42 -7.49 -23.84
N GLY A 339 -5.69 -8.76 -24.16
CA GLY A 339 -4.65 -9.75 -24.42
C GLY A 339 -4.07 -10.38 -23.17
N PHE A 340 -2.76 -10.63 -23.16
CA PHE A 340 -2.04 -11.22 -22.04
C PHE A 340 -1.57 -10.16 -21.04
N GLY A 341 -1.68 -10.46 -19.74
CA GLY A 341 -1.27 -9.61 -18.65
C GLY A 341 -1.13 -10.41 -17.35
N PHE A 342 -1.18 -9.71 -16.24
CA PHE A 342 -1.04 -10.32 -14.93
C PHE A 342 -2.13 -9.83 -13.99
N ARG A 343 -2.77 -10.75 -13.26
CA ARG A 343 -3.59 -10.46 -12.10
C ARG A 343 -2.68 -10.28 -10.90
N CYS A 344 -2.68 -9.09 -10.34
CA CYS A 344 -1.78 -8.72 -9.25
C CYS A 344 -2.57 -8.43 -7.97
N GLY A 345 -2.03 -8.87 -6.84
CA GLY A 345 -2.58 -8.64 -5.51
C GLY A 345 -1.73 -7.66 -4.71
N PHE A 346 -2.39 -6.70 -4.05
CA PHE A 346 -1.79 -5.57 -3.36
C PHE A 346 -2.35 -5.44 -1.94
N LEU A 347 -1.58 -4.83 -1.04
CA LEU A 347 -2.00 -4.55 0.34
C LEU A 347 -3.08 -3.47 0.44
N GLY A 348 -3.12 -2.57 -0.54
CA GLY A 348 -4.07 -1.48 -0.63
C GLY A 348 -3.88 -0.68 -1.91
N LEU A 349 -4.59 0.46 -2.03
CA LEU A 349 -4.54 1.30 -3.23
C LEU A 349 -3.21 2.01 -3.41
N LEU A 350 -2.64 2.54 -2.34
CA LEU A 350 -1.34 3.21 -2.43
C LEU A 350 -0.25 2.22 -2.86
N HIS A 351 -0.31 0.97 -2.36
CA HIS A 351 0.61 -0.07 -2.80
C HIS A 351 0.45 -0.37 -4.31
N LEU A 352 -0.79 -0.45 -4.81
CA LEU A 352 -1.07 -0.61 -6.24
C LEU A 352 -0.49 0.55 -7.06
N GLU A 353 -0.73 1.79 -6.64
CA GLU A 353 -0.20 2.97 -7.32
C GLU A 353 1.33 2.99 -7.36
N VAL A 354 1.96 2.64 -6.24
CA VAL A 354 3.44 2.58 -6.15
C VAL A 354 4.00 1.54 -7.11
N ILE A 355 3.44 0.32 -7.14
CA ILE A 355 3.91 -0.74 -8.04
C ILE A 355 3.69 -0.34 -9.51
N ARG A 356 2.54 0.24 -9.85
CA ARG A 356 2.27 0.74 -11.21
C ARG A 356 3.27 1.81 -11.61
N ASP A 357 3.44 2.86 -10.80
CA ASP A 357 4.35 3.97 -11.08
C ASP A 357 5.81 3.48 -11.21
N ARG A 358 6.19 2.44 -10.45
CA ARG A 358 7.51 1.81 -10.57
C ARG A 358 7.67 1.07 -11.90
N ILE A 359 6.67 0.31 -12.34
CA ILE A 359 6.72 -0.38 -13.63
C ILE A 359 6.84 0.65 -14.77
N GLU A 360 6.01 1.71 -14.73
CA GLU A 360 6.02 2.75 -15.75
C GLU A 360 7.35 3.52 -15.80
N ARG A 361 7.96 3.84 -14.65
CA ARG A 361 9.19 4.67 -14.58
C ARG A 361 10.49 3.89 -14.63
N GLU A 362 10.58 2.74 -13.93
CA GLU A 362 11.83 1.97 -13.83
C GLU A 362 12.04 1.06 -15.04
N TYR A 363 10.94 0.66 -15.70
CA TYR A 363 10.97 -0.29 -16.83
C TYR A 363 10.46 0.29 -18.15
N ASP A 364 9.97 1.54 -18.15
CA ASP A 364 9.46 2.25 -19.35
C ASP A 364 8.33 1.49 -20.07
N ILE A 365 7.40 0.89 -19.29
CA ILE A 365 6.27 0.12 -19.79
C ILE A 365 4.98 0.83 -19.43
N ASP A 366 4.23 1.26 -20.45
CA ASP A 366 2.90 1.85 -20.24
C ASP A 366 1.86 0.78 -19.89
N LEU A 367 1.07 1.00 -18.83
CA LEU A 367 0.14 0.03 -18.29
C LEU A 367 -1.33 0.39 -18.46
N ILE A 368 -2.14 -0.63 -18.75
CA ILE A 368 -3.59 -0.61 -18.55
C ILE A 368 -3.89 -1.35 -17.26
N THR A 369 -4.54 -0.70 -16.32
CA THR A 369 -5.04 -1.33 -15.09
C THR A 369 -6.54 -1.61 -15.21
N THR A 370 -6.97 -2.83 -14.84
CA THR A 370 -8.41 -3.11 -14.71
C THR A 370 -8.97 -2.48 -13.44
N ALA A 371 -10.30 -2.52 -13.27
CA ALA A 371 -10.94 -2.08 -12.03
C ALA A 371 -10.31 -2.80 -10.82
N PRO A 372 -9.87 -2.07 -9.79
CA PRO A 372 -9.51 -2.72 -8.54
C PRO A 372 -10.70 -3.52 -8.01
N SER A 373 -10.46 -4.71 -7.53
CA SER A 373 -11.48 -5.58 -6.94
C SER A 373 -10.97 -6.16 -5.63
N VAL A 374 -11.90 -6.54 -4.77
CA VAL A 374 -11.59 -7.26 -3.53
C VAL A 374 -11.86 -8.76 -3.75
N VAL A 375 -11.38 -9.59 -2.85
CA VAL A 375 -11.71 -11.02 -2.87
C VAL A 375 -13.09 -11.23 -2.26
N TYR A 376 -13.97 -11.96 -2.95
CA TYR A 376 -15.28 -12.34 -2.45
C TYR A 376 -15.30 -13.84 -2.14
N ASN A 377 -16.00 -14.23 -1.09
CA ASN A 377 -16.31 -15.62 -0.82
C ASN A 377 -17.66 -15.96 -1.45
N VAL A 378 -17.67 -16.84 -2.45
CA VAL A 378 -18.88 -17.29 -3.15
C VAL A 378 -19.23 -18.67 -2.63
N PHE A 379 -20.33 -18.77 -1.91
CA PHE A 379 -20.86 -20.03 -1.40
C PHE A 379 -21.81 -20.64 -2.43
N MET A 380 -21.48 -21.84 -2.85
CA MET A 380 -22.27 -22.57 -3.83
C MET A 380 -23.33 -23.42 -3.15
N LYS A 381 -24.45 -23.71 -3.83
CA LYS A 381 -25.55 -24.54 -3.30
C LYS A 381 -25.15 -25.98 -2.98
N ASP A 382 -24.03 -26.45 -3.51
CA ASP A 382 -23.46 -27.76 -3.20
C ASP A 382 -22.59 -27.76 -1.93
N GLY A 383 -22.43 -26.60 -1.28
CA GLY A 383 -21.67 -26.40 -0.06
C GLY A 383 -20.20 -26.05 -0.28
N GLU A 384 -19.74 -25.93 -1.54
CA GLU A 384 -18.39 -25.46 -1.84
C GLU A 384 -18.28 -23.95 -1.62
N CYS A 385 -17.19 -23.47 -0.99
CA CYS A 385 -16.83 -22.06 -0.92
C CYS A 385 -15.70 -21.78 -1.92
N ARG A 386 -15.89 -20.82 -2.80
CA ARG A 386 -14.91 -20.40 -3.80
C ARG A 386 -14.51 -18.95 -3.56
N GLU A 387 -13.20 -18.70 -3.49
CA GLU A 387 -12.68 -17.34 -3.50
C GLU A 387 -12.75 -16.77 -4.93
N LEU A 388 -13.42 -15.63 -5.07
CA LEU A 388 -13.56 -14.92 -6.33
C LEU A 388 -12.63 -13.71 -6.34
N HIS A 389 -11.54 -13.81 -7.07
CA HIS A 389 -10.56 -12.72 -7.25
C HIS A 389 -10.94 -11.81 -8.43
N ASN A 390 -11.48 -12.38 -9.51
CA ASN A 390 -11.86 -11.64 -10.70
C ASN A 390 -13.40 -11.70 -10.89
N PRO A 391 -14.11 -10.56 -10.95
CA PRO A 391 -15.55 -10.54 -11.24
C PRO A 391 -15.94 -11.23 -12.56
N ALA A 392 -15.02 -11.30 -13.53
CA ALA A 392 -15.28 -12.01 -14.78
C ALA A 392 -15.55 -13.51 -14.58
N ASP A 393 -14.90 -14.13 -13.59
CA ASP A 393 -14.98 -15.57 -13.30
C ASP A 393 -16.16 -15.95 -12.39
N MET A 394 -17.05 -15.00 -12.09
CA MET A 394 -18.24 -15.24 -11.29
C MET A 394 -19.07 -16.38 -11.87
N PRO A 395 -19.34 -17.45 -11.09
CA PRO A 395 -20.19 -18.56 -11.53
C PRO A 395 -21.63 -18.12 -11.81
N ASP A 396 -22.41 -19.02 -12.43
CA ASP A 396 -23.83 -18.75 -12.66
C ASP A 396 -24.55 -18.54 -11.33
N MET A 397 -25.23 -17.39 -11.19
CA MET A 397 -25.97 -17.01 -10.00
C MET A 397 -27.05 -18.02 -9.58
N THR A 398 -27.50 -18.90 -10.49
CA THR A 398 -28.46 -19.97 -10.18
C THR A 398 -27.86 -21.06 -9.30
N LEU A 399 -26.53 -21.22 -9.32
CA LEU A 399 -25.77 -22.19 -8.54
C LEU A 399 -25.22 -21.61 -7.23
N VAL A 400 -25.26 -20.29 -7.08
CA VAL A 400 -24.79 -19.58 -5.90
C VAL A 400 -25.87 -19.55 -4.82
N ASP A 401 -25.47 -19.83 -3.59
CA ASP A 401 -26.32 -19.68 -2.41
C ASP A 401 -26.25 -18.25 -1.90
N HIS A 402 -25.08 -17.79 -1.48
CA HIS A 402 -24.83 -16.41 -1.06
C HIS A 402 -23.39 -15.97 -1.37
N ILE A 403 -23.15 -14.67 -1.24
CA ILE A 403 -21.83 -14.06 -1.48
C ILE A 403 -21.47 -13.23 -0.26
N GLU A 404 -20.26 -13.42 0.25
CA GLU A 404 -19.70 -12.60 1.30
C GLU A 404 -18.66 -11.63 0.72
N GLU A 405 -18.66 -10.39 1.24
CA GLU A 405 -17.67 -9.37 0.93
C GLU A 405 -16.81 -9.03 2.14
N PRO A 406 -15.53 -8.63 1.93
CA PRO A 406 -14.66 -8.21 3.02
C PRO A 406 -15.15 -6.89 3.61
N ARG A 407 -15.14 -6.83 4.95
CA ARG A 407 -15.53 -5.66 5.74
C ARG A 407 -14.33 -5.08 6.45
N ILE A 408 -14.33 -3.77 6.61
CA ILE A 408 -13.30 -3.04 7.34
C ILE A 408 -13.91 -2.27 8.49
N LYS A 409 -13.15 -2.16 9.58
CA LYS A 409 -13.36 -1.18 10.63
C LYS A 409 -12.57 0.07 10.26
N ALA A 410 -13.26 1.08 9.82
CA ALA A 410 -12.69 2.36 9.40
C ALA A 410 -12.72 3.36 10.56
N THR A 411 -11.59 3.98 10.87
CA THR A 411 -11.46 5.05 11.87
C THR A 411 -11.18 6.35 11.14
N ILE A 412 -12.03 7.34 11.31
CA ILE A 412 -11.93 8.65 10.67
C ILE A 412 -11.84 9.71 11.76
N MET A 413 -10.80 10.53 11.73
CA MET A 413 -10.70 11.70 12.59
C MET A 413 -10.90 12.97 11.76
N VAL A 414 -11.80 13.83 12.20
CA VAL A 414 -12.22 15.01 11.43
C VAL A 414 -12.61 16.16 12.37
N PRO A 415 -12.35 17.44 12.00
CA PRO A 415 -12.93 18.58 12.71
C PRO A 415 -14.46 18.52 12.71
N ASP A 416 -15.08 18.94 13.81
CA ASP A 416 -16.53 18.84 14.04
C ASP A 416 -17.36 19.51 12.92
N GLU A 417 -16.85 20.58 12.32
CA GLU A 417 -17.52 21.29 11.21
C GLU A 417 -17.79 20.41 9.96
N PHE A 418 -16.96 19.36 9.73
CA PHE A 418 -17.10 18.44 8.59
C PHE A 418 -17.76 17.11 8.97
N LEU A 419 -18.10 16.90 10.25
CA LEU A 419 -18.64 15.62 10.73
C LEU A 419 -19.88 15.18 9.95
N GLY A 420 -20.81 16.10 9.68
CA GLY A 420 -22.05 15.80 8.95
C GLY A 420 -21.81 15.26 7.54
N ASP A 421 -20.83 15.83 6.82
CA ASP A 421 -20.49 15.41 5.46
C ASP A 421 -19.81 14.03 5.47
N VAL A 422 -18.96 13.75 6.48
CA VAL A 422 -18.32 12.45 6.66
C VAL A 422 -19.34 11.37 6.99
N LEU A 423 -20.27 11.63 7.91
CA LEU A 423 -21.34 10.68 8.24
C LEU A 423 -22.18 10.33 7.02
N LYS A 424 -22.54 11.35 6.21
CA LYS A 424 -23.28 11.16 4.96
C LYS A 424 -22.46 10.32 3.96
N LEU A 425 -21.18 10.63 3.76
CA LEU A 425 -20.30 9.87 2.87
C LEU A 425 -20.25 8.40 3.28
N CYS A 426 -20.06 8.10 4.57
CA CYS A 426 -20.03 6.72 5.07
C CYS A 426 -21.36 6.00 4.88
N GLN A 427 -22.50 6.65 5.11
CA GLN A 427 -23.83 6.10 4.86
C GLN A 427 -24.06 5.82 3.36
N ASP A 428 -23.65 6.74 2.50
CA ASP A 428 -23.69 6.56 1.06
C ASP A 428 -22.83 5.39 0.58
N ARG A 429 -21.85 4.92 1.37
CA ARG A 429 -20.99 3.75 1.10
C ARG A 429 -21.41 2.49 1.87
N ARG A 430 -22.68 2.35 2.22
CA ARG A 430 -23.23 1.19 2.97
C ARG A 430 -22.57 0.99 4.35
N GLY A 431 -22.06 2.07 4.93
CA GLY A 431 -21.40 2.04 6.23
C GLY A 431 -22.39 1.92 7.38
N ILE A 432 -21.97 1.20 8.42
CA ILE A 432 -22.67 1.07 9.69
C ILE A 432 -21.81 1.76 10.74
N GLN A 433 -22.34 2.80 11.36
CA GLN A 433 -21.63 3.51 12.43
C GLN A 433 -21.51 2.59 13.65
N LEU A 434 -20.28 2.41 14.12
CA LEU A 434 -19.96 1.61 15.29
C LEU A 434 -19.78 2.48 16.53
N ASP A 435 -19.08 3.62 16.37
CA ASP A 435 -18.78 4.52 17.47
C ASP A 435 -18.60 5.97 16.98
N LEU A 436 -18.76 6.92 17.90
CA LEU A 436 -18.50 8.34 17.72
C LEU A 436 -18.02 8.92 19.04
N THR A 437 -16.78 9.31 19.10
CA THR A 437 -16.16 9.95 20.26
C THR A 437 -15.49 11.26 19.86
N TYR A 438 -15.18 12.09 20.84
CA TYR A 438 -14.51 13.36 20.62
C TYR A 438 -13.14 13.39 21.27
N ALA A 439 -12.14 13.79 20.51
CA ALA A 439 -10.77 14.05 20.96
C ALA A 439 -10.51 15.55 20.89
N GLY A 440 -10.81 16.28 21.95
CA GLY A 440 -10.79 17.73 21.97
C GLY A 440 -11.81 18.33 20.97
N THR A 441 -11.34 19.05 19.97
CA THR A 441 -12.17 19.69 18.91
C THR A 441 -12.39 18.80 17.68
N ARG A 442 -11.90 17.57 17.68
CA ARG A 442 -12.04 16.64 16.56
C ARG A 442 -12.95 15.49 16.93
N ALA A 443 -13.81 15.12 16.00
CA ALA A 443 -14.62 13.90 16.10
C ALA A 443 -13.82 12.71 15.59
N MET A 444 -13.83 11.62 16.34
CA MET A 444 -13.36 10.31 15.92
C MET A 444 -14.57 9.43 15.64
N VAL A 445 -14.75 9.04 14.39
CA VAL A 445 -15.87 8.24 13.94
C VAL A 445 -15.39 6.88 13.52
N VAL A 446 -16.03 5.83 14.00
CA VAL A 446 -15.71 4.44 13.66
C VAL A 446 -16.87 3.84 12.88
N TYR A 447 -16.58 3.34 11.70
CA TYR A 447 -17.55 2.72 10.80
C TYR A 447 -17.14 1.30 10.41
N ASP A 448 -18.12 0.42 10.27
CA ASP A 448 -18.01 -0.83 9.52
C ASP A 448 -18.37 -0.56 8.06
N LEU A 449 -17.41 -0.65 7.15
CA LEU A 449 -17.57 -0.36 5.72
C LEU A 449 -17.22 -1.59 4.87
N PRO A 450 -17.91 -1.82 3.73
CA PRO A 450 -17.44 -2.77 2.75
C PRO A 450 -16.13 -2.28 2.11
N LEU A 451 -15.11 -3.11 2.07
CA LEU A 451 -13.82 -2.72 1.49
C LEU A 451 -13.97 -2.30 0.02
N ASN A 452 -14.83 -2.98 -0.74
CA ASN A 452 -15.09 -2.64 -2.15
C ASN A 452 -15.63 -1.22 -2.36
N GLU A 453 -16.37 -0.64 -1.40
CA GLU A 453 -16.86 0.74 -1.48
C GLU A 453 -15.78 1.77 -1.14
N VAL A 454 -14.67 1.33 -0.55
CA VAL A 454 -13.54 2.19 -0.15
C VAL A 454 -12.46 2.22 -1.22
N VAL A 455 -12.23 1.10 -1.89
CA VAL A 455 -11.13 0.89 -2.84
C VAL A 455 -11.18 1.82 -4.06
N PHE A 456 -12.33 2.38 -4.45
CA PHE A 456 -12.42 3.18 -5.68
C PHE A 456 -12.06 4.66 -5.48
N ASP A 457 -12.84 5.39 -4.68
CA ASP A 457 -12.75 6.84 -4.62
C ASP A 457 -13.05 7.42 -3.22
N PHE A 458 -13.24 6.56 -2.22
CA PHE A 458 -13.65 6.99 -0.89
C PHE A 458 -12.66 7.98 -0.26
N TYR A 459 -11.36 7.70 -0.38
CA TYR A 459 -10.32 8.55 0.22
C TYR A 459 -10.26 9.93 -0.43
N ASP A 460 -10.37 10.00 -1.75
CA ASP A 460 -10.38 11.27 -2.48
C ASP A 460 -11.63 12.09 -2.16
N ARG A 461 -12.79 11.44 -2.05
CA ARG A 461 -14.02 12.08 -1.61
C ARG A 461 -13.94 12.56 -0.16
N LEU A 462 -13.39 11.72 0.73
CA LEU A 462 -13.19 12.09 2.13
C LEU A 462 -12.32 13.36 2.23
N LYS A 463 -11.21 13.40 1.51
CA LYS A 463 -10.36 14.60 1.42
C LYS A 463 -11.11 15.79 0.85
N SER A 464 -11.87 15.59 -0.22
CA SER A 464 -12.64 16.66 -0.87
C SER A 464 -13.67 17.28 0.07
N VAL A 465 -14.54 16.47 0.70
CA VAL A 465 -15.59 16.97 1.59
C VAL A 465 -15.06 17.59 2.88
N THR A 466 -13.85 17.20 3.31
CA THR A 466 -13.21 17.72 4.51
C THR A 466 -12.09 18.73 4.23
N ARG A 467 -11.92 19.15 2.97
CA ARG A 467 -10.83 20.05 2.54
C ARG A 467 -9.44 19.57 2.93
N GLY A 468 -9.26 18.25 3.02
CA GLY A 468 -8.01 17.61 3.41
C GLY A 468 -7.78 17.49 4.92
N TYR A 469 -8.73 17.90 5.76
CA TYR A 469 -8.57 17.87 7.22
C TYR A 469 -8.92 16.52 7.88
N ALA A 470 -9.53 15.58 7.16
CA ALA A 470 -9.80 14.25 7.69
C ALA A 470 -8.59 13.34 7.55
N SER A 471 -8.29 12.58 8.60
CA SER A 471 -7.44 11.41 8.53
C SER A 471 -8.28 10.14 8.53
N PHE A 472 -7.76 9.11 7.86
CA PHE A 472 -8.44 7.84 7.65
C PHE A 472 -7.48 6.68 7.86
N ASP A 473 -7.92 5.70 8.63
CA ASP A 473 -7.25 4.44 8.84
C ASP A 473 -8.27 3.30 8.83
N TYR A 474 -7.88 2.08 8.47
CA TYR A 474 -8.79 0.95 8.47
C TYR A 474 -8.11 -0.38 8.80
N GLN A 475 -8.90 -1.33 9.29
CA GLN A 475 -8.48 -2.68 9.57
C GLN A 475 -9.50 -3.67 9.00
N LEU A 476 -9.02 -4.75 8.37
CA LEU A 476 -9.89 -5.82 7.91
C LEU A 476 -10.46 -6.57 9.12
N VAL A 477 -11.80 -6.71 9.18
CA VAL A 477 -12.49 -7.37 10.31
C VAL A 477 -13.15 -8.68 9.95
N GLY A 478 -13.13 -9.08 8.68
CA GLY A 478 -13.68 -10.35 8.20
C GLY A 478 -14.60 -10.17 7.01
N TYR A 479 -15.45 -11.16 6.79
CA TYR A 479 -16.38 -11.21 5.66
C TYR A 479 -17.82 -11.18 6.18
N ARG A 480 -18.71 -10.61 5.38
CA ARG A 480 -20.16 -10.58 5.65
C ARG A 480 -20.94 -10.81 4.37
N GLU A 481 -21.99 -11.61 4.49
CA GLU A 481 -22.98 -11.79 3.43
C GLU A 481 -23.65 -10.45 3.07
N ASP A 482 -23.76 -10.20 1.74
CA ASP A 482 -24.51 -9.07 1.21
C ASP A 482 -25.10 -9.40 -0.16
N ASN A 483 -26.08 -8.59 -0.60
CA ASN A 483 -26.82 -8.80 -1.86
C ASN A 483 -26.03 -8.28 -3.06
N LEU A 484 -24.96 -8.98 -3.40
CA LEU A 484 -24.03 -8.64 -4.46
C LEU A 484 -24.41 -9.29 -5.80
N VAL A 485 -24.16 -8.57 -6.87
CA VAL A 485 -24.40 -9.05 -8.24
C VAL A 485 -23.26 -8.66 -9.16
N LYS A 486 -22.96 -9.50 -10.15
CA LYS A 486 -22.03 -9.16 -11.22
C LYS A 486 -22.70 -8.21 -12.19
N MET A 487 -22.11 -7.03 -12.38
CA MET A 487 -22.45 -6.08 -13.41
C MET A 487 -21.45 -6.19 -14.56
N GLN A 488 -21.96 -6.42 -15.78
CA GLN A 488 -21.17 -6.52 -17.00
C GLN A 488 -21.44 -5.32 -17.89
N ILE A 489 -20.39 -4.81 -18.51
CA ILE A 489 -20.49 -3.77 -19.54
C ILE A 489 -20.39 -4.45 -20.91
N LEU A 490 -21.36 -4.15 -21.78
CA LEU A 490 -21.37 -4.62 -23.16
C LEU A 490 -21.19 -3.42 -24.09
N VAL A 491 -20.25 -3.54 -25.01
CA VAL A 491 -20.01 -2.56 -26.07
C VAL A 491 -20.26 -3.23 -27.41
N ASN A 492 -21.21 -2.72 -28.18
CA ASN A 492 -21.68 -3.34 -29.42
C ASN A 492 -22.21 -4.77 -29.23
N ASP A 493 -22.89 -5.00 -28.11
CA ASP A 493 -23.45 -6.28 -27.65
C ASP A 493 -22.38 -7.36 -27.27
N GLU A 494 -21.08 -7.00 -27.23
CA GLU A 494 -19.99 -7.86 -26.77
C GLU A 494 -19.58 -7.49 -25.34
N PRO A 495 -19.40 -8.44 -24.41
CA PRO A 495 -18.97 -8.16 -23.05
C PRO A 495 -17.52 -7.71 -23.02
N VAL A 496 -17.22 -6.73 -22.16
CA VAL A 496 -15.88 -6.23 -21.91
C VAL A 496 -15.46 -6.67 -20.50
N ASP A 497 -14.69 -7.75 -20.43
CA ASP A 497 -14.32 -8.41 -19.17
C ASP A 497 -13.60 -7.47 -18.19
N ALA A 498 -12.71 -6.63 -18.70
CA ALA A 498 -11.95 -5.66 -17.93
C ALA A 498 -12.81 -4.59 -17.20
N LEU A 499 -14.08 -4.42 -17.63
CA LEU A 499 -15.05 -3.51 -17.01
C LEU A 499 -16.12 -4.23 -16.18
N SER A 500 -15.98 -5.54 -15.97
CA SER A 500 -16.86 -6.30 -15.10
C SER A 500 -16.59 -5.99 -13.64
N THR A 501 -17.64 -5.70 -12.86
CA THR A 501 -17.51 -5.34 -11.44
C THR A 501 -18.57 -6.04 -10.60
N MET A 502 -18.25 -6.32 -9.32
CA MET A 502 -19.24 -6.71 -8.32
C MET A 502 -19.86 -5.45 -7.71
N VAL A 503 -21.18 -5.40 -7.65
CA VAL A 503 -21.92 -4.25 -7.12
C VAL A 503 -23.08 -4.73 -6.24
N HIS A 504 -23.48 -3.91 -5.26
CA HIS A 504 -24.71 -4.16 -4.52
C HIS A 504 -25.92 -4.02 -5.46
N ARG A 505 -26.87 -4.94 -5.38
CA ARG A 505 -28.03 -5.03 -6.29
C ARG A 505 -28.78 -3.71 -6.40
N ASP A 506 -29.04 -3.03 -5.28
CA ASP A 506 -29.82 -1.79 -5.25
C ASP A 506 -29.11 -0.62 -5.93
N ARG A 507 -27.77 -0.70 -6.07
CA ARG A 507 -26.95 0.34 -6.71
C ARG A 507 -26.57 0.04 -8.15
N ALA A 508 -26.85 -1.17 -8.61
CA ALA A 508 -26.43 -1.64 -9.92
C ALA A 508 -26.94 -0.77 -11.07
N GLU A 509 -28.18 -0.26 -10.98
CA GLU A 509 -28.74 0.63 -11.99
C GLU A 509 -28.04 2.00 -12.02
N GLY A 510 -27.86 2.64 -10.85
CA GLY A 510 -27.19 3.94 -10.74
C GLY A 510 -25.75 3.88 -11.23
N ARG A 511 -24.96 2.90 -10.72
CA ARG A 511 -23.58 2.68 -11.18
C ARG A 511 -23.49 2.33 -12.66
N GLY A 512 -24.38 1.46 -13.13
CA GLY A 512 -24.43 1.10 -14.54
C GLY A 512 -24.73 2.31 -15.44
N ARG A 513 -25.62 3.20 -15.04
CA ARG A 513 -25.96 4.43 -15.78
C ARG A 513 -24.74 5.36 -15.85
N ALA A 514 -24.11 5.68 -14.71
CA ALA A 514 -22.92 6.52 -14.67
C ALA A 514 -21.80 5.97 -15.55
N MET A 515 -21.54 4.66 -15.50
CA MET A 515 -20.50 4.03 -16.30
C MET A 515 -20.78 4.06 -17.80
N VAL A 516 -22.01 3.79 -18.24
CA VAL A 516 -22.34 3.82 -19.69
C VAL A 516 -22.37 5.25 -20.24
N GLU A 517 -22.76 6.25 -19.44
CA GLU A 517 -22.68 7.67 -19.80
C GLU A 517 -21.22 8.11 -19.99
N LYS A 518 -20.36 7.77 -19.07
CA LYS A 518 -18.92 8.09 -19.14
C LYS A 518 -18.23 7.39 -20.33
N LEU A 519 -18.50 6.11 -20.55
CA LEU A 519 -17.99 5.37 -21.72
C LEU A 519 -18.47 5.99 -23.03
N LYS A 520 -19.68 6.51 -23.10
CA LYS A 520 -20.21 7.22 -24.28
C LYS A 520 -19.43 8.47 -24.61
N GLU A 521 -18.90 9.18 -23.62
CA GLU A 521 -18.07 10.37 -23.82
C GLU A 521 -16.66 10.00 -24.29
N LEU A 522 -16.11 8.90 -23.77
CA LEU A 522 -14.72 8.48 -23.97
C LEU A 522 -14.51 7.67 -25.25
N ILE A 523 -15.50 6.87 -25.66
CA ILE A 523 -15.38 6.05 -26.88
C ILE A 523 -15.64 6.92 -28.11
N PRO A 524 -14.72 6.95 -29.11
CA PRO A 524 -14.89 7.74 -30.31
C PRO A 524 -16.06 7.23 -31.15
N ARG A 525 -16.72 8.16 -31.88
CA ARG A 525 -17.81 7.80 -32.79
C ARG A 525 -17.28 7.03 -34.00
N HIS A 526 -17.96 5.94 -34.33
CA HIS A 526 -17.69 5.12 -35.50
C HIS A 526 -18.69 5.36 -36.63
N MET A 527 -18.48 4.72 -37.78
CA MET A 527 -19.36 4.81 -38.95
C MET A 527 -20.72 4.12 -38.73
N PHE A 528 -20.89 3.39 -37.61
CA PHE A 528 -22.13 2.71 -37.24
C PHE A 528 -22.52 3.07 -35.79
N LYS A 529 -23.75 2.75 -35.38
CA LYS A 529 -24.21 2.98 -34.01
C LYS A 529 -23.63 1.90 -33.10
N ILE A 530 -23.09 2.33 -31.96
CA ILE A 530 -22.55 1.46 -30.92
C ILE A 530 -23.45 1.55 -29.69
N PRO A 531 -24.20 0.51 -29.34
CA PRO A 531 -24.86 0.43 -28.05
C PRO A 531 -23.81 0.14 -26.97
N ILE A 532 -23.89 0.88 -25.86
CA ILE A 532 -23.15 0.63 -24.63
C ILE A 532 -24.18 0.30 -23.57
N GLN A 533 -24.04 -0.85 -22.91
CA GLN A 533 -25.05 -1.35 -21.99
C GLN A 533 -24.39 -1.85 -20.70
N ALA A 534 -25.03 -1.62 -19.57
CA ALA A 534 -24.73 -2.28 -18.33
C ALA A 534 -25.79 -3.37 -18.09
N ALA A 535 -25.37 -4.57 -17.79
CA ALA A 535 -26.26 -5.72 -17.59
C ALA A 535 -25.94 -6.45 -16.28
N VAL A 536 -27.00 -6.94 -15.61
CA VAL A 536 -26.95 -7.75 -14.41
C VAL A 536 -27.77 -9.01 -14.64
N GLY A 537 -27.15 -10.21 -14.53
CA GLY A 537 -27.84 -11.49 -14.75
C GLY A 537 -28.50 -11.58 -16.13
N GLY A 538 -27.88 -11.03 -17.16
CA GLY A 538 -28.41 -10.99 -18.54
C GLY A 538 -29.48 -9.90 -18.79
N ARG A 539 -29.94 -9.17 -17.77
CA ARG A 539 -30.88 -8.07 -17.91
C ARG A 539 -30.12 -6.74 -18.02
N VAL A 540 -30.42 -5.96 -19.07
CA VAL A 540 -29.88 -4.62 -19.24
C VAL A 540 -30.51 -3.68 -18.21
N VAL A 541 -29.68 -3.08 -17.35
CA VAL A 541 -30.10 -2.13 -16.30
C VAL A 541 -29.89 -0.67 -16.73
N ALA A 542 -28.90 -0.42 -17.61
CA ALA A 542 -28.67 0.91 -18.18
C ALA A 542 -28.18 0.76 -19.63
N ARG A 543 -28.50 1.77 -20.47
CA ARG A 543 -28.12 1.75 -21.89
C ARG A 543 -27.91 3.15 -22.40
N GLU A 544 -26.79 3.34 -23.11
CA GLU A 544 -26.49 4.50 -23.93
C GLU A 544 -26.14 4.09 -25.37
N THR A 545 -26.16 5.02 -26.30
CA THR A 545 -25.86 4.71 -27.69
C THR A 545 -25.03 5.81 -28.33
N LEU A 546 -23.86 5.45 -28.82
CA LEU A 546 -23.06 6.33 -29.67
C LEU A 546 -23.70 6.43 -31.06
N SER A 547 -24.00 7.63 -31.48
CA SER A 547 -24.53 7.87 -32.81
C SER A 547 -23.46 7.69 -33.89
N ALA A 548 -23.84 7.05 -35.00
CA ALA A 548 -22.92 6.89 -36.14
C ALA A 548 -22.47 8.23 -36.71
N MET A 549 -21.21 8.34 -37.11
CA MET A 549 -20.76 9.46 -37.93
C MET A 549 -21.56 9.52 -39.23
N ARG A 550 -22.11 10.69 -39.58
CA ARG A 550 -22.77 10.92 -40.85
C ARG A 550 -21.77 11.46 -41.87
N LYS A 551 -21.49 10.69 -42.90
CA LYS A 551 -20.90 11.22 -44.12
C LYS A 551 -22.06 11.77 -44.97
N ASP A 552 -22.01 13.01 -45.36
CA ASP A 552 -23.05 13.58 -46.26
C ASP A 552 -22.84 13.00 -47.67
N VAL A 553 -23.52 11.87 -47.93
CA VAL A 553 -23.46 11.20 -49.23
C VAL A 553 -24.34 11.90 -50.28
N THR A 554 -25.11 12.90 -49.86
CA THR A 554 -26.01 13.66 -50.73
C THR A 554 -25.46 15.03 -51.11
N ALA A 555 -24.31 15.46 -50.55
CA ALA A 555 -23.69 16.78 -50.81
C ALA A 555 -23.42 17.04 -52.30
N LYS A 556 -23.19 16.00 -53.09
CA LYS A 556 -22.95 16.11 -54.55
C LYS A 556 -24.20 15.90 -55.40
N CYS A 557 -25.39 15.80 -54.80
CA CYS A 557 -26.62 15.66 -55.56
C CYS A 557 -27.25 17.04 -55.80
N TYR A 558 -26.85 17.69 -56.91
CA TYR A 558 -27.43 18.92 -57.40
C TYR A 558 -28.75 18.62 -58.12
N GLY A 559 -29.85 19.34 -57.76
CA GLY A 559 -31.16 19.19 -58.38
C GLY A 559 -32.06 18.14 -57.71
N GLY A 560 -33.37 18.33 -57.86
CA GLY A 560 -34.45 17.67 -57.09
C GLY A 560 -34.66 16.16 -57.26
N ASP A 561 -33.67 15.35 -57.57
CA ASP A 561 -33.81 13.89 -57.71
C ASP A 561 -33.92 13.20 -56.33
N ALA A 562 -35.15 13.22 -55.80
CA ALA A 562 -35.47 12.59 -54.53
C ALA A 562 -35.22 11.08 -54.54
N THR A 563 -35.33 10.41 -55.70
CA THR A 563 -35.13 8.95 -55.85
C THR A 563 -33.66 8.59 -55.70
N ARG A 564 -32.75 9.37 -56.27
CA ARG A 564 -31.31 9.17 -56.19
C ARG A 564 -30.82 9.44 -54.76
N LYS A 565 -31.30 10.48 -54.11
CA LYS A 565 -31.00 10.77 -52.69
C LYS A 565 -31.45 9.63 -51.79
N ARG A 566 -32.64 9.10 -52.00
CA ARG A 566 -33.16 7.96 -51.24
C ARG A 566 -32.34 6.69 -51.43
N LYS A 567 -31.96 6.34 -52.68
CA LYS A 567 -31.08 5.18 -52.97
C LYS A 567 -29.70 5.31 -52.35
N LEU A 568 -29.12 6.50 -52.31
CA LEU A 568 -27.81 6.72 -51.64
C LEU A 568 -27.92 6.58 -50.13
N LEU A 569 -29.01 7.08 -49.52
CA LEU A 569 -29.25 6.91 -48.09
C LEU A 569 -29.52 5.44 -47.71
N ASP A 570 -30.27 4.71 -48.57
CA ASP A 570 -30.53 3.29 -48.34
C ASP A 570 -29.25 2.44 -48.50
N LYS A 571 -28.38 2.72 -49.46
CA LYS A 571 -27.05 2.13 -49.59
C LYS A 571 -26.17 2.43 -48.37
N GLN A 572 -26.19 3.67 -47.89
CA GLN A 572 -25.43 4.03 -46.68
C GLN A 572 -25.97 3.28 -45.45
N LYS A 573 -27.28 3.14 -45.32
CA LYS A 573 -27.94 2.39 -44.24
C LYS A 573 -27.56 0.89 -44.28
N ALA A 574 -27.58 0.29 -45.46
CA ALA A 574 -27.19 -1.09 -45.69
C ALA A 574 -25.70 -1.32 -45.42
N GLY A 575 -24.84 -0.41 -45.88
CA GLY A 575 -23.39 -0.44 -45.59
C GLY A 575 -23.08 -0.34 -44.10
N LYS A 576 -23.76 0.57 -43.37
CA LYS A 576 -23.64 0.69 -41.92
C LYS A 576 -24.09 -0.56 -41.16
N LYS A 577 -25.14 -1.24 -41.67
CA LYS A 577 -25.62 -2.53 -41.08
C LYS A 577 -24.60 -3.65 -41.26
N LYS A 578 -23.94 -3.72 -42.44
CA LYS A 578 -22.83 -4.65 -42.69
C LYS A 578 -21.62 -4.34 -41.81
N MET A 579 -21.20 -3.07 -41.71
CA MET A 579 -20.06 -2.67 -40.86
C MET A 579 -20.30 -2.99 -39.38
N ARG A 580 -21.54 -2.90 -38.89
CA ARG A 580 -21.90 -3.28 -37.52
C ARG A 580 -21.70 -4.78 -37.27
N GLN A 581 -21.93 -5.65 -38.26
CA GLN A 581 -21.79 -7.11 -38.14
C GLN A 581 -20.32 -7.58 -38.11
N PHE A 582 -19.39 -6.80 -38.66
CA PHE A 582 -17.98 -7.18 -38.83
C PHE A 582 -17.00 -6.20 -38.16
N GLY A 583 -17.47 -5.07 -37.68
CA GLY A 583 -16.62 -4.02 -37.08
C GLY A 583 -16.34 -4.31 -35.62
N LYS A 584 -15.10 -4.64 -35.26
CA LYS A 584 -14.64 -4.58 -33.87
C LYS A 584 -14.62 -3.10 -33.45
N VAL A 585 -15.09 -2.86 -32.25
CA VAL A 585 -15.02 -1.53 -31.62
C VAL A 585 -13.73 -1.51 -30.78
N GLU A 586 -12.75 -0.73 -31.25
CA GLU A 586 -11.58 -0.46 -30.44
C GLU A 586 -11.98 0.53 -29.35
N ILE A 587 -11.83 0.14 -28.11
CA ILE A 587 -12.05 0.99 -26.94
C ILE A 587 -10.67 1.61 -26.64
N PRO A 588 -10.51 2.95 -26.71
CA PRO A 588 -9.26 3.58 -26.37
C PRO A 588 -8.86 3.24 -24.93
N GLN A 589 -7.57 3.05 -24.70
CA GLN A 589 -7.01 2.76 -23.38
C GLN A 589 -7.46 3.79 -22.33
N GLN A 590 -7.39 5.08 -22.69
CA GLN A 590 -7.85 6.16 -21.82
C GLN A 590 -9.31 6.00 -21.38
N ALA A 591 -10.14 5.32 -22.19
CA ALA A 591 -11.54 5.06 -21.85
C ALA A 591 -11.66 4.02 -20.73
N PHE A 592 -10.76 3.02 -20.65
CA PHE A 592 -10.73 2.07 -19.52
C PHE A 592 -10.36 2.79 -18.23
N ILE A 593 -9.27 3.54 -18.24
CA ILE A 593 -8.78 4.28 -17.06
C ILE A 593 -9.83 5.28 -16.55
N ASN A 594 -10.39 6.07 -17.48
CA ASN A 594 -11.34 7.12 -17.11
C ASN A 594 -12.73 6.58 -16.78
N ALA A 595 -13.17 5.48 -17.38
CA ALA A 595 -14.47 4.86 -17.06
C ALA A 595 -14.51 4.32 -15.62
N LEU A 596 -13.34 3.93 -15.10
CA LEU A 596 -13.19 3.37 -13.76
C LEU A 596 -13.04 4.45 -12.68
N LYS A 597 -12.55 5.64 -13.04
CA LYS A 597 -12.58 6.84 -12.19
C LYS A 597 -13.99 7.44 -12.28
N MET A 598 -14.90 6.95 -11.48
CA MET A 598 -16.24 7.54 -11.39
C MET A 598 -16.16 8.82 -10.54
N ASP A 599 -15.98 9.96 -11.23
CA ASP A 599 -16.31 11.27 -10.65
C ASP A 599 -17.84 11.44 -10.77
N ASP A 600 -18.56 11.44 -9.66
CA ASP A 600 -19.93 11.94 -9.59
C ASP A 600 -19.93 13.43 -9.34
#